data_8cee7975ae2eb46b018139832e37df19
#
_entry.id   8cee7975ae2eb46b018139832e37df19
#
_cell.length_a   1.000
_cell.length_b   1.000
_cell.length_c   1.000
_cell.angle_alpha   90.00
_cell.angle_beta   90.00
_cell.angle_gamma   90.00
#
_symmetry.space_group_name_H-M   'P 1'
#
loop_
_entity.id
_entity.type
_entity.pdbx_description
1 polymer ?
#
loop_
_entity_poly.entity_id
_entity_poly.type
_entity_poly.pdbx_seq_one_letter_code
_entity_poly.pdbx_strand_id
1 'polypeptide(L)'
;MTAEPIAAGGKRIRRTRAPGERSRRRVLELAARLASVEGLDGLSIGRLAQAAGMPKSSVYVLFGSKQDLQLATIDAARASFIAEVVQPALTMPPGRDRLRALCEGFLSYVERRVFPGGCFFVAASVELGGRDGRVRERVAAYQQQWRDLLQQSANEAHQHGELPSGTDPDQLAFELGTMLAGTNIIAVLHSDDTAIERAHRAIQERLGVAQRPRA
;
A
#
# COMPACT_ATOMS: atom_id res chain seq x y z
N MET A 1 -10.56 -61.40 35.43
CA MET A 1 -9.40 -60.83 34.72
C MET A 1 -9.94 -59.66 33.93
N THR A 2 -9.85 -58.51 34.53
CA THR A 2 -10.36 -57.23 34.02
C THR A 2 -9.18 -56.44 33.47
N ALA A 3 -9.19 -56.13 32.18
CA ALA A 3 -8.19 -55.29 31.54
C ALA A 3 -8.54 -53.82 31.69
N GLU A 4 -7.62 -53.01 32.20
CA GLU A 4 -7.70 -51.56 32.26
C GLU A 4 -7.46 -50.93 30.89
N PRO A 5 -8.12 -49.81 30.52
CA PRO A 5 -7.83 -49.06 29.33
C PRO A 5 -6.68 -48.06 29.52
N ILE A 6 -5.71 -48.08 28.61
CA ILE A 6 -4.57 -47.18 28.52
C ILE A 6 -5.06 -45.78 28.14
N ALA A 7 -4.82 -44.80 29.02
CA ALA A 7 -5.10 -43.40 28.78
C ALA A 7 -4.13 -42.83 27.73
N ALA A 8 -4.67 -42.40 26.59
CA ALA A 8 -3.93 -41.64 25.55
C ALA A 8 -3.66 -40.22 26.03
N GLY A 9 -2.43 -39.92 26.41
CA GLY A 9 -1.94 -38.57 26.71
C GLY A 9 -1.89 -37.69 25.49
N GLY A 10 -2.96 -36.95 25.21
CA GLY A 10 -3.00 -35.91 24.19
C GLY A 10 -2.09 -34.74 24.56
N LYS A 11 -0.92 -34.63 23.93
CA LYS A 11 -0.09 -33.44 24.01
C LYS A 11 -0.87 -32.24 23.42
N ARG A 12 -1.38 -31.37 24.30
CA ARG A 12 -1.91 -30.04 23.93
C ARG A 12 -0.81 -29.25 23.25
N ILE A 13 -0.86 -29.12 21.93
CA ILE A 13 -0.04 -28.17 21.17
C ILE A 13 -0.51 -26.78 21.60
N ARG A 14 0.22 -26.13 22.48
CA ARG A 14 -0.05 -24.77 22.97
C ARG A 14 0.05 -23.80 21.79
N ARG A 15 -1.08 -23.15 21.50
CA ARG A 15 -1.22 -21.99 20.58
C ARG A 15 -0.36 -20.82 21.09
N THR A 16 0.96 -20.86 20.88
CA THR A 16 1.88 -19.76 21.21
C THR A 16 2.14 -18.83 20.00
N ARG A 17 1.43 -19.00 18.89
CA ARG A 17 1.61 -18.17 17.67
C ARG A 17 1.04 -16.75 17.79
N ALA A 18 -0.04 -16.53 18.50
CA ALA A 18 -0.76 -15.24 18.52
C ALA A 18 0.03 -14.04 19.11
N PRO A 19 0.86 -14.16 20.18
CA PRO A 19 1.64 -13.04 20.68
C PRO A 19 2.80 -12.66 19.75
N GLY A 20 3.50 -13.63 19.17
CA GLY A 20 4.62 -13.39 18.26
C GLY A 20 4.19 -12.77 16.93
N GLU A 21 3.05 -13.20 16.39
CA GLU A 21 2.51 -12.63 15.15
C GLU A 21 2.03 -11.17 15.32
N ARG A 22 1.38 -10.87 16.46
CA ARG A 22 1.00 -9.49 16.81
C ARG A 22 2.21 -8.59 16.99
N SER A 23 3.22 -9.07 17.70
CA SER A 23 4.48 -8.33 17.88
C SER A 23 5.16 -8.08 16.54
N ARG A 24 5.26 -9.11 15.67
CA ARG A 24 5.84 -8.99 14.33
C ARG A 24 5.08 -7.98 13.47
N ARG A 25 3.75 -7.98 13.50
CA ARG A 25 2.92 -7.00 12.76
C ARG A 25 3.22 -5.57 13.21
N ARG A 26 3.20 -5.30 14.53
CA ARG A 26 3.51 -3.95 15.08
C ARG A 26 4.90 -3.46 14.67
N VAL A 27 5.88 -4.36 14.67
CA VAL A 27 7.25 -4.03 14.25
C VAL A 27 7.30 -3.73 12.76
N LEU A 28 6.54 -4.44 11.92
CA LEU A 28 6.46 -4.18 10.48
C LEU A 28 5.70 -2.88 10.16
N GLU A 29 4.65 -2.54 10.90
CA GLU A 29 3.96 -1.24 10.77
C GLU A 29 4.94 -0.09 11.07
N LEU A 30 5.73 -0.21 12.13
CA LEU A 30 6.79 0.75 12.44
C LEU A 30 7.86 0.80 11.34
N ALA A 31 8.30 -0.35 10.84
CA ALA A 31 9.28 -0.43 9.76
C ALA A 31 8.79 0.25 8.48
N ALA A 32 7.52 0.07 8.10
CA ALA A 32 6.92 0.73 6.94
C ALA A 32 6.84 2.26 7.13
N ARG A 33 6.49 2.73 8.32
CA ARG A 33 6.50 4.16 8.65
C ARG A 33 7.90 4.76 8.58
N LEU A 34 8.92 4.09 9.12
CA LEU A 34 10.30 4.53 9.02
C LEU A 34 10.77 4.56 7.57
N ALA A 35 10.55 3.49 6.83
CA ALA A 35 10.97 3.40 5.44
C ALA A 35 10.27 4.42 4.53
N SER A 36 9.05 4.87 4.85
CA SER A 36 8.39 5.93 4.09
C SER A 36 9.11 7.29 4.18
N VAL A 37 9.92 7.52 5.22
CA VAL A 37 10.65 8.78 5.45
C VAL A 37 12.14 8.60 5.18
N GLU A 38 12.74 7.53 5.70
CA GLU A 38 14.18 7.27 5.66
C GLU A 38 14.61 6.45 4.43
N GLY A 39 13.65 5.97 3.63
CA GLY A 39 13.87 5.03 2.53
C GLY A 39 14.07 3.58 3.01
N LEU A 40 13.96 2.65 2.07
CA LEU A 40 14.21 1.22 2.32
C LEU A 40 15.70 0.94 2.61
N ASP A 41 16.61 1.71 2.05
CA ASP A 41 18.03 1.59 2.33
C ASP A 41 18.41 2.05 3.74
N GLY A 42 17.75 3.07 4.25
CA GLY A 42 17.87 3.53 5.63
C GLY A 42 17.37 2.51 6.65
N LEU A 43 16.46 1.63 6.23
CA LEU A 43 15.91 0.60 7.09
C LEU A 43 16.91 -0.52 7.34
N SER A 44 17.34 -0.66 8.60
CA SER A 44 18.21 -1.75 9.06
C SER A 44 17.68 -2.38 10.34
N ILE A 45 18.15 -3.61 10.64
CA ILE A 45 17.79 -4.29 11.89
C ILE A 45 18.15 -3.43 13.12
N GLY A 46 19.28 -2.75 13.10
CA GLY A 46 19.71 -1.86 14.18
C GLY A 46 18.79 -0.63 14.32
N ARG A 47 18.49 0.03 13.20
CA ARG A 47 17.60 1.21 13.17
C ARG A 47 16.19 0.87 13.66
N LEU A 48 15.65 -0.27 13.18
CA LEU A 48 14.33 -0.74 13.61
C LEU A 48 14.31 -1.14 15.08
N ALA A 49 15.34 -1.82 15.57
CA ALA A 49 15.48 -2.20 16.99
C ALA A 49 15.45 -0.98 17.90
N GLN A 50 16.22 0.06 17.55
CA GLN A 50 16.22 1.34 18.26
C GLN A 50 14.83 1.98 18.28
N ALA A 51 14.18 2.09 17.14
CA ALA A 51 12.84 2.70 17.04
C ALA A 51 11.75 1.90 17.75
N ALA A 52 11.88 0.56 17.79
CA ALA A 52 10.93 -0.33 18.45
C ALA A 52 11.18 -0.50 19.95
N GLY A 53 12.28 0.05 20.50
CA GLY A 53 12.68 -0.18 21.89
C GLY A 53 13.00 -1.65 22.18
N MET A 54 13.49 -2.40 21.19
CA MET A 54 13.74 -3.83 21.28
C MET A 54 15.23 -4.14 21.17
N PRO A 55 15.71 -5.24 21.80
CA PRO A 55 17.07 -5.75 21.56
C PRO A 55 17.27 -6.08 20.07
N LYS A 56 18.43 -5.72 19.52
CA LYS A 56 18.79 -6.01 18.12
C LYS A 56 18.67 -7.51 17.78
N SER A 57 19.03 -8.37 18.74
CA SER A 57 18.89 -9.82 18.61
C SER A 57 17.45 -10.28 18.43
N SER A 58 16.48 -9.63 19.11
CA SER A 58 15.06 -9.95 18.95
C SER A 58 14.55 -9.60 17.55
N VAL A 59 14.95 -8.45 16.99
CA VAL A 59 14.60 -8.05 15.63
C VAL A 59 15.28 -8.96 14.61
N TYR A 60 16.53 -9.35 14.86
CA TYR A 60 17.25 -10.31 14.01
C TYR A 60 16.53 -11.67 13.94
N VAL A 61 16.06 -12.18 15.09
CA VAL A 61 15.26 -13.43 15.14
C VAL A 61 13.96 -13.33 14.32
N LEU A 62 13.35 -12.13 14.24
CA LEU A 62 12.12 -11.93 13.48
C LEU A 62 12.33 -11.91 11.96
N PHE A 63 13.49 -11.41 11.49
CA PHE A 63 13.67 -11.11 10.06
C PHE A 63 14.92 -11.75 9.45
N GLY A 64 15.93 -12.13 10.22
CA GLY A 64 17.14 -12.80 9.74
C GLY A 64 18.13 -11.88 9.03
N SER A 65 17.72 -11.15 8.01
CA SER A 65 18.57 -10.28 7.21
C SER A 65 17.94 -8.91 6.95
N LYS A 66 18.77 -7.92 6.51
CA LYS A 66 18.26 -6.62 6.04
C LYS A 66 17.32 -6.81 4.85
N GLN A 67 17.66 -7.66 3.90
CA GLN A 67 16.83 -7.90 2.72
C GLN A 67 15.46 -8.51 3.07
N ASP A 68 15.44 -9.49 3.98
CA ASP A 68 14.18 -10.11 4.40
C ASP A 68 13.32 -9.12 5.20
N LEU A 69 13.94 -8.24 6.02
CA LEU A 69 13.25 -7.14 6.67
C LEU A 69 12.64 -6.18 5.63
N GLN A 70 13.40 -5.78 4.61
CA GLN A 70 12.90 -4.89 3.55
C GLN A 70 11.73 -5.52 2.79
N LEU A 71 11.84 -6.79 2.39
CA LEU A 71 10.76 -7.51 1.71
C LEU A 71 9.50 -7.62 2.58
N ALA A 72 9.66 -7.98 3.86
CA ALA A 72 8.53 -8.05 4.78
C ALA A 72 7.88 -6.68 5.03
N THR A 73 8.68 -5.60 5.02
CA THR A 73 8.20 -4.22 5.15
C THR A 73 7.39 -3.78 3.93
N ILE A 74 7.84 -4.13 2.72
CA ILE A 74 7.11 -3.87 1.48
C ILE A 74 5.75 -4.60 1.49
N ASP A 75 5.73 -5.87 1.94
CA ASP A 75 4.50 -6.65 2.03
C ASP A 75 3.52 -6.06 3.07
N ALA A 76 4.02 -5.55 4.18
CA ALA A 76 3.21 -4.85 5.19
C ALA A 76 2.66 -3.52 4.66
N ALA A 77 3.47 -2.74 3.96
CA ALA A 77 3.02 -1.50 3.31
C ALA A 77 1.94 -1.77 2.25
N ARG A 78 2.09 -2.87 1.48
CA ARG A 78 1.07 -3.32 0.52
C ARG A 78 -0.24 -3.67 1.22
N ALA A 79 -0.18 -4.42 2.32
CA ALA A 79 -1.38 -4.78 3.08
C ALA A 79 -2.13 -3.53 3.59
N SER A 80 -1.39 -2.52 4.06
CA SER A 80 -1.97 -1.23 4.46
C SER A 80 -2.62 -0.52 3.26
N PHE A 81 -1.93 -0.43 2.13
CA PHE A 81 -2.47 0.20 0.92
C PHE A 81 -3.74 -0.49 0.41
N ILE A 82 -3.76 -1.83 0.41
CA ILE A 82 -4.95 -2.60 0.04
C ILE A 82 -6.11 -2.29 0.98
N ALA A 83 -5.89 -2.28 2.29
CA ALA A 83 -6.93 -2.03 3.28
C ALA A 83 -7.49 -0.61 3.20
N GLU A 84 -6.64 0.39 2.96
CA GLU A 84 -6.99 1.81 3.01
C GLU A 84 -7.53 2.34 1.66
N VAL A 85 -7.10 1.78 0.53
CA VAL A 85 -7.40 2.29 -0.81
C VAL A 85 -8.19 1.29 -1.63
N VAL A 86 -7.67 0.06 -1.77
CA VAL A 86 -8.21 -0.89 -2.74
C VAL A 86 -9.51 -1.53 -2.26
N GLN A 87 -9.53 -2.07 -1.04
CA GLN A 87 -10.71 -2.77 -0.52
C GLN A 87 -11.96 -1.89 -0.47
N PRO A 88 -11.91 -0.63 0.00
CA PRO A 88 -13.08 0.25 -0.05
C PRO A 88 -13.56 0.51 -1.48
N ALA A 89 -12.63 0.72 -2.43
CA ALA A 89 -12.98 0.96 -3.82
C ALA A 89 -13.62 -0.25 -4.51
N LEU A 90 -13.22 -1.46 -4.14
CA LEU A 90 -13.79 -2.70 -4.67
C LEU A 90 -15.24 -2.95 -4.22
N THR A 91 -15.75 -2.22 -3.23
CA THR A 91 -17.18 -2.26 -2.86
C THR A 91 -18.05 -1.48 -3.84
N MET A 92 -17.45 -0.61 -4.67
CA MET A 92 -18.15 0.14 -5.71
C MET A 92 -18.38 -0.73 -6.95
N PRO A 93 -19.46 -0.47 -7.71
CA PRO A 93 -19.68 -1.15 -8.99
C PRO A 93 -18.45 -1.06 -9.90
N PRO A 94 -18.16 -2.10 -10.73
CA PRO A 94 -17.12 -2.03 -11.75
C PRO A 94 -17.37 -0.86 -12.71
N GLY A 95 -16.28 -0.24 -13.21
CA GLY A 95 -16.35 0.88 -14.12
C GLY A 95 -15.96 2.20 -13.47
N ARG A 96 -16.61 3.29 -13.90
CA ARG A 96 -16.27 4.67 -13.52
C ARG A 96 -16.31 4.92 -12.00
N ASP A 97 -17.30 4.39 -11.31
CA ASP A 97 -17.44 4.63 -9.87
C ASP A 97 -16.30 3.95 -9.08
N ARG A 98 -15.89 2.74 -9.48
CA ARG A 98 -14.72 2.07 -8.90
C ARG A 98 -13.43 2.81 -9.23
N LEU A 99 -13.23 3.22 -10.48
CA LEU A 99 -12.06 4.00 -10.88
C LEU A 99 -11.94 5.30 -10.09
N ARG A 100 -13.05 6.01 -9.93
CA ARG A 100 -13.13 7.22 -9.10
C ARG A 100 -12.77 6.92 -7.64
N ALA A 101 -13.37 5.87 -7.04
CA ALA A 101 -13.10 5.50 -5.66
C ALA A 101 -11.64 5.10 -5.41
N LEU A 102 -10.97 4.45 -6.38
CA LEU A 102 -9.53 4.15 -6.31
C LEU A 102 -8.71 5.44 -6.26
N CYS A 103 -9.01 6.41 -7.12
CA CYS A 103 -8.32 7.69 -7.15
C CYS A 103 -8.57 8.51 -5.87
N GLU A 104 -9.82 8.65 -5.44
CA GLU A 104 -10.20 9.36 -4.20
C GLU A 104 -9.60 8.69 -2.97
N GLY A 105 -9.61 7.36 -2.92
CA GLY A 105 -8.98 6.58 -1.85
C GLY A 105 -7.47 6.82 -1.76
N PHE A 106 -6.78 6.89 -2.90
CA PHE A 106 -5.36 7.22 -2.95
C PHE A 106 -5.08 8.65 -2.43
N LEU A 107 -5.85 9.64 -2.88
CA LEU A 107 -5.70 11.02 -2.43
C LEU A 107 -5.95 11.16 -0.93
N SER A 108 -7.01 10.54 -0.42
CA SER A 108 -7.30 10.50 1.02
C SER A 108 -6.19 9.78 1.82
N TYR A 109 -5.62 8.71 1.29
CA TYR A 109 -4.50 8.00 1.90
C TYR A 109 -3.27 8.89 2.06
N VAL A 110 -2.97 9.74 1.07
CA VAL A 110 -1.87 10.72 1.11
C VAL A 110 -2.20 11.86 2.07
N GLU A 111 -3.39 12.42 1.99
CA GLU A 111 -3.86 13.53 2.83
C GLU A 111 -3.81 13.20 4.32
N ARG A 112 -4.33 12.03 4.70
CA ARG A 112 -4.32 11.54 6.09
C ARG A 112 -2.93 11.13 6.58
N ARG A 113 -1.90 11.20 5.74
CA ARG A 113 -0.54 10.78 6.09
C ARG A 113 -0.52 9.38 6.73
N VAL A 114 -1.19 8.42 6.11
CA VAL A 114 -1.19 7.02 6.59
C VAL A 114 0.24 6.55 6.81
N PHE A 115 1.14 6.91 5.88
CA PHE A 115 2.58 6.94 6.15
C PHE A 115 3.09 8.38 6.17
N PRO A 116 3.98 8.73 7.10
CA PRO A 116 4.48 10.12 7.24
C PRO A 116 5.12 10.68 5.96
N GLY A 117 5.81 9.83 5.19
CA GLY A 117 6.42 10.19 3.89
C GLY A 117 5.46 10.11 2.70
N GLY A 118 4.14 10.01 2.92
CA GLY A 118 3.14 9.85 1.86
C GLY A 118 3.05 8.41 1.35
N CYS A 119 2.79 8.21 0.06
CA CYS A 119 2.68 6.87 -0.50
C CYS A 119 4.04 6.15 -0.49
N PHE A 120 4.12 5.07 0.29
CA PHE A 120 5.31 4.21 0.41
C PHE A 120 5.83 3.78 -0.97
N PHE A 121 4.94 3.37 -1.87
CA PHE A 121 5.34 2.86 -3.18
C PHE A 121 5.84 3.93 -4.13
N VAL A 122 5.36 5.17 -4.04
CA VAL A 122 5.91 6.30 -4.81
C VAL A 122 7.34 6.56 -4.35
N ALA A 123 7.58 6.68 -3.05
CA ALA A 123 8.93 6.90 -2.50
C ALA A 123 9.89 5.75 -2.86
N ALA A 124 9.48 4.49 -2.63
CA ALA A 124 10.28 3.31 -2.94
C ALA A 124 10.59 3.17 -4.44
N SER A 125 9.69 3.58 -5.33
CA SER A 125 9.91 3.55 -6.78
C SER A 125 11.02 4.51 -7.22
N VAL A 126 11.05 5.71 -6.64
CA VAL A 126 12.11 6.70 -6.91
C VAL A 126 13.45 6.21 -6.37
N GLU A 127 13.47 5.69 -5.15
CA GLU A 127 14.69 5.16 -4.51
C GLU A 127 15.30 3.98 -5.26
N LEU A 128 14.47 3.08 -5.79
CA LEU A 128 14.91 1.79 -6.33
C LEU A 128 14.94 1.74 -7.86
N GLY A 129 14.49 2.80 -8.56
CA GLY A 129 14.29 2.79 -10.01
C GLY A 129 15.53 2.43 -10.83
N GLY A 130 16.72 2.83 -10.36
CA GLY A 130 18.01 2.54 -11.00
C GLY A 130 18.77 1.34 -10.42
N ARG A 131 18.13 0.51 -9.59
CA ARG A 131 18.78 -0.63 -8.90
C ARG A 131 18.26 -1.96 -9.41
N ASP A 132 18.99 -3.04 -9.12
CA ASP A 132 18.59 -4.41 -9.40
C ASP A 132 18.33 -5.19 -8.11
N GLY A 133 17.65 -6.33 -8.24
CA GLY A 133 17.49 -7.31 -7.17
C GLY A 133 16.05 -7.41 -6.61
N ARG A 134 15.87 -8.37 -5.71
CA ARG A 134 14.58 -8.84 -5.19
C ARG A 134 13.71 -7.74 -4.56
N VAL A 135 14.33 -6.74 -3.94
CA VAL A 135 13.61 -5.63 -3.29
C VAL A 135 12.95 -4.73 -4.35
N ARG A 136 13.71 -4.35 -5.40
CA ARG A 136 13.17 -3.61 -6.54
C ARG A 136 12.09 -4.40 -7.27
N GLU A 137 12.33 -5.67 -7.54
CA GLU A 137 11.36 -6.55 -8.22
C GLU A 137 10.05 -6.62 -7.45
N ARG A 138 10.08 -6.71 -6.10
CA ARG A 138 8.88 -6.73 -5.26
C ARG A 138 8.10 -5.42 -5.35
N VAL A 139 8.78 -4.27 -5.31
CA VAL A 139 8.15 -2.94 -5.49
C VAL A 139 7.55 -2.81 -6.89
N ALA A 140 8.30 -3.19 -7.92
CA ALA A 140 7.84 -3.14 -9.31
C ALA A 140 6.62 -4.01 -9.56
N ALA A 141 6.57 -5.22 -8.97
CA ALA A 141 5.40 -6.11 -9.08
C ALA A 141 4.14 -5.48 -8.45
N TYR A 142 4.25 -4.83 -7.29
CA TYR A 142 3.09 -4.18 -6.66
C TYR A 142 2.67 -2.90 -7.37
N GLN A 143 3.61 -2.14 -7.91
CA GLN A 143 3.31 -0.99 -8.77
C GLN A 143 2.61 -1.43 -10.07
N GLN A 144 2.99 -2.58 -10.64
CA GLN A 144 2.31 -3.13 -11.81
C GLN A 144 0.86 -3.51 -11.46
N GLN A 145 0.63 -4.22 -10.35
CA GLN A 145 -0.73 -4.58 -9.90
C GLN A 145 -1.62 -3.35 -9.70
N TRP A 146 -1.07 -2.25 -9.19
CA TRP A 146 -1.80 -0.99 -9.05
C TRP A 146 -2.18 -0.41 -10.42
N ARG A 147 -1.24 -0.36 -11.37
CA ARG A 147 -1.53 0.10 -12.74
C ARG A 147 -2.57 -0.76 -13.43
N ASP A 148 -2.43 -2.09 -13.31
CA ASP A 148 -3.37 -3.05 -13.90
C ASP A 148 -4.79 -2.84 -13.36
N LEU A 149 -4.93 -2.56 -12.07
CA LEU A 149 -6.23 -2.29 -11.45
C LEU A 149 -6.87 -1.00 -11.96
N LEU A 150 -6.09 0.08 -12.11
CA LEU A 150 -6.58 1.33 -12.72
C LEU A 150 -6.99 1.11 -14.17
N GLN A 151 -6.17 0.42 -14.97
CA GLN A 151 -6.42 0.11 -16.36
C GLN A 151 -7.67 -0.75 -16.53
N GLN A 152 -7.82 -1.81 -15.72
CA GLN A 152 -9.00 -2.65 -15.72
C GLN A 152 -10.27 -1.82 -15.44
N SER A 153 -10.25 -0.98 -14.40
CA SER A 153 -11.40 -0.16 -14.04
C SER A 153 -11.74 0.88 -15.11
N ALA A 154 -10.73 1.44 -15.79
CA ALA A 154 -10.94 2.35 -16.93
C ALA A 154 -11.54 1.63 -18.13
N ASN A 155 -11.08 0.42 -18.45
CA ASN A 155 -11.62 -0.41 -19.51
C ASN A 155 -13.08 -0.82 -19.23
N GLU A 156 -13.40 -1.20 -17.99
CA GLU A 156 -14.77 -1.49 -17.56
C GLU A 156 -15.68 -0.25 -17.74
N ALA A 157 -15.21 0.93 -17.33
CA ALA A 157 -15.95 2.18 -17.50
C ALA A 157 -16.18 2.53 -19.00
N HIS A 158 -15.20 2.28 -19.85
CA HIS A 158 -15.31 2.46 -21.30
C HIS A 158 -16.35 1.51 -21.91
N GLN A 159 -16.30 0.24 -21.56
CA GLN A 159 -17.23 -0.79 -22.03
C GLN A 159 -18.68 -0.49 -21.62
N HIS A 160 -18.88 0.12 -20.46
CA HIS A 160 -20.20 0.54 -19.96
C HIS A 160 -20.68 1.88 -20.57
N GLY A 161 -19.87 2.56 -21.40
CA GLY A 161 -20.20 3.87 -21.94
C GLY A 161 -20.23 4.99 -20.91
N GLU A 162 -19.51 4.85 -19.81
CA GLU A 162 -19.53 5.77 -18.65
C GLU A 162 -18.47 6.88 -18.75
N LEU A 163 -17.55 6.79 -19.72
CA LEU A 163 -16.52 7.80 -19.95
C LEU A 163 -16.94 8.81 -21.03
N PRO A 164 -16.37 10.03 -21.02
CA PRO A 164 -16.58 10.99 -22.09
C PRO A 164 -16.25 10.40 -23.47
N SER A 165 -17.02 10.82 -24.51
CA SER A 165 -16.82 10.35 -25.87
C SER A 165 -15.38 10.59 -26.34
N GLY A 166 -14.77 9.58 -26.98
CA GLY A 166 -13.40 9.63 -27.48
C GLY A 166 -12.32 9.42 -26.41
N THR A 167 -12.68 9.05 -25.18
CA THR A 167 -11.70 8.72 -24.14
C THR A 167 -11.04 7.37 -24.46
N ASP A 168 -9.72 7.36 -24.58
CA ASP A 168 -8.90 6.15 -24.59
C ASP A 168 -8.71 5.69 -23.15
N PRO A 169 -9.19 4.50 -22.75
CA PRO A 169 -9.11 4.02 -21.37
C PRO A 169 -7.67 3.72 -20.92
N ASP A 170 -6.78 3.30 -21.81
CA ASP A 170 -5.38 3.01 -21.47
C ASP A 170 -4.62 4.31 -21.18
N GLN A 171 -4.84 5.33 -22.03
CA GLN A 171 -4.29 6.66 -21.81
C GLN A 171 -4.84 7.30 -20.52
N LEU A 172 -6.16 7.16 -20.26
CA LEU A 172 -6.77 7.66 -19.04
C LEU A 172 -6.15 7.02 -17.78
N ALA A 173 -5.97 5.71 -17.77
CA ALA A 173 -5.38 5.01 -16.63
C ALA A 173 -3.93 5.46 -16.37
N PHE A 174 -3.14 5.68 -17.45
CA PHE A 174 -1.79 6.23 -17.38
C PHE A 174 -1.79 7.65 -16.79
N GLU A 175 -2.65 8.54 -17.28
CA GLU A 175 -2.78 9.92 -16.80
C GLU A 175 -3.15 9.96 -15.31
N LEU A 176 -4.16 9.19 -14.90
CA LEU A 176 -4.59 9.11 -13.51
C LEU A 176 -3.48 8.59 -12.61
N GLY A 177 -2.82 7.50 -12.98
CA GLY A 177 -1.70 6.95 -12.20
C GLY A 177 -0.55 7.93 -12.02
N THR A 178 -0.19 8.65 -13.09
CA THR A 178 0.87 9.66 -13.08
C THR A 178 0.48 10.88 -12.24
N MET A 179 -0.76 11.35 -12.37
CA MET A 179 -1.31 12.45 -11.57
C MET A 179 -1.30 12.14 -10.09
N LEU A 180 -1.74 10.95 -9.69
CA LEU A 180 -1.74 10.52 -8.30
C LEU A 180 -0.32 10.49 -7.72
N ALA A 181 0.64 9.93 -8.45
CA ALA A 181 2.05 9.88 -8.02
C ALA A 181 2.65 11.30 -7.93
N GLY A 182 2.42 12.17 -8.91
CA GLY A 182 2.87 13.55 -8.90
C GLY A 182 2.25 14.36 -7.76
N THR A 183 0.96 14.18 -7.51
CA THR A 183 0.24 14.82 -6.39
C THR A 183 0.85 14.43 -5.05
N ASN A 184 1.17 13.13 -4.86
CA ASN A 184 1.86 12.69 -3.64
C ASN A 184 3.19 13.42 -3.44
N ILE A 185 4.00 13.55 -4.49
CA ILE A 185 5.30 14.23 -4.40
C ILE A 185 5.11 15.69 -3.99
N ILE A 186 4.21 16.41 -4.65
CA ILE A 186 3.96 17.83 -4.36
C ILE A 186 3.42 18.01 -2.94
N ALA A 187 2.39 17.26 -2.56
CA ALA A 187 1.76 17.37 -1.25
C ALA A 187 2.73 17.05 -0.11
N VAL A 188 3.65 16.09 -0.30
CA VAL A 188 4.61 15.71 0.74
C VAL A 188 5.79 16.67 0.80
N LEU A 189 6.42 16.96 -0.36
CA LEU A 189 7.65 17.74 -0.43
C LEU A 189 7.43 19.21 -0.07
N HIS A 190 6.32 19.78 -0.53
CA HIS A 190 6.01 21.20 -0.33
C HIS A 190 5.00 21.45 0.79
N SER A 191 4.47 20.39 1.45
CA SER A 191 3.36 20.50 2.40
C SER A 191 2.18 21.27 1.83
N ASP A 192 1.89 21.04 0.53
CA ASP A 192 0.88 21.74 -0.25
C ASP A 192 -0.37 20.87 -0.43
N ASP A 193 -1.33 21.06 0.47
CA ASP A 193 -2.60 20.33 0.41
C ASP A 193 -3.49 20.79 -0.78
N THR A 194 -3.21 21.97 -1.38
CA THR A 194 -3.94 22.42 -2.59
C THR A 194 -3.67 21.53 -3.79
N ALA A 195 -2.54 20.80 -3.81
CA ALA A 195 -2.25 19.80 -4.83
C ALA A 195 -3.28 18.66 -4.84
N ILE A 196 -3.76 18.25 -3.66
CA ILE A 196 -4.79 17.21 -3.52
C ILE A 196 -6.12 17.71 -4.07
N GLU A 197 -6.51 18.95 -3.75
CA GLU A 197 -7.74 19.56 -4.29
C GLU A 197 -7.71 19.71 -5.82
N ARG A 198 -6.56 20.10 -6.38
CA ARG A 198 -6.35 20.20 -7.83
C ARG A 198 -6.46 18.84 -8.50
N ALA A 199 -5.87 17.80 -7.90
CA ALA A 199 -5.97 16.43 -8.40
C ALA A 199 -7.41 15.92 -8.36
N HIS A 200 -8.15 16.14 -7.27
CA HIS A 200 -9.57 15.79 -7.21
C HIS A 200 -10.37 16.42 -8.36
N ARG A 201 -10.18 17.71 -8.61
CA ARG A 201 -10.87 18.41 -9.70
C ARG A 201 -10.52 17.81 -11.05
N ALA A 202 -9.23 17.64 -11.34
CA ALA A 202 -8.78 17.09 -12.61
C ALA A 202 -9.29 15.65 -12.83
N ILE A 203 -9.31 14.81 -11.80
CA ILE A 203 -9.87 13.46 -11.88
C ILE A 203 -11.36 13.50 -12.21
N GLN A 204 -12.14 14.35 -11.54
CA GLN A 204 -13.57 14.49 -11.81
C GLN A 204 -13.83 14.95 -13.26
N GLU A 205 -13.08 15.93 -13.75
CA GLU A 205 -13.15 16.41 -15.13
C GLU A 205 -12.84 15.28 -16.12
N ARG A 206 -11.75 14.52 -15.90
CA ARG A 206 -11.36 13.42 -16.78
C ARG A 206 -12.36 12.27 -16.80
N LEU A 207 -13.06 12.02 -15.69
CA LEU A 207 -14.10 10.99 -15.57
C LEU A 207 -15.49 11.47 -16.03
N GLY A 208 -15.65 12.75 -16.43
CA GLY A 208 -16.95 13.31 -16.81
C GLY A 208 -17.93 13.38 -15.65
N VAL A 209 -17.45 13.50 -14.41
CA VAL A 209 -18.31 13.64 -13.23
C VAL A 209 -18.56 15.12 -12.97
N ALA A 210 -19.83 15.52 -12.97
CA ALA A 210 -20.23 16.90 -12.64
C ALA A 210 -19.75 17.27 -11.23
N GLN A 211 -19.10 18.42 -11.10
CA GLN A 211 -18.70 18.95 -9.80
C GLN A 211 -19.97 19.19 -8.96
N ARG A 212 -20.08 18.55 -7.79
CA ARG A 212 -21.07 18.98 -6.80
C ARG A 212 -20.58 20.32 -6.24
N PRO A 213 -21.40 21.39 -6.31
CA PRO A 213 -21.05 22.62 -5.64
C PRO A 213 -20.85 22.30 -4.15
N ARG A 214 -19.71 22.72 -3.60
CA ARG A 214 -19.48 22.66 -2.15
C ARG A 214 -20.50 23.61 -1.49
N ALA A 215 -21.31 23.07 -0.57
CA ALA A 215 -22.20 23.84 0.28
C ALA A 215 -21.39 24.64 1.32
#